data_5973ff6bd4485c78e1239d38b5ab1859
#
_entry.id   5973ff6bd4485c78e1239d38b5ab1859
#
_cell.length_a   1.000
_cell.length_b   1.000
_cell.length_c   1.000
_cell.angle_alpha   90.00
_cell.angle_beta   90.00
_cell.angle_gamma   90.00
#
_symmetry.space_group_name_H-M   'P 1'
#
loop_
_entity.id
_entity.type
_entity.pdbx_description
1 polymer ?
#
loop_
_entity_poly.entity_id
_entity_poly.type
_entity_poly.pdbx_seq_one_letter_code
_entity_poly.pdbx_strand_id
1 'polypeptide(L)'
;IRRQRQMCIRDRFWPRPKGYYTHITYNDNAMVNVMELLREVYEKKAPYEYVPDSICNRARTAFNKGVECILKTQVVLNGKPTVWCAQHDEHTLAPAKARAYELPSLSGQESDEIVILLMSLPNPSQEVINCIENAVEWFKTSKIEGIKKEFFTNDEGKKDYRMVPCTDCPPLWARFYTLEDNRPFFSDRDGVKKFDISEIGHERRNGYSWYNSDGLKVLKKYEQWKKKNKIQ
;
A
#
# COMPACT_ATOMS: atom_id res chain seq x y z
N ILE A 1 -21.24 9.79 -15.60
CA ILE A 1 -20.12 10.70 -16.01
C ILE A 1 -20.26 12.10 -15.39
N ARG A 2 -21.44 12.76 -15.42
CA ARG A 2 -21.63 14.09 -14.77
C ARG A 2 -21.49 14.03 -13.25
N ARG A 3 -21.98 12.97 -12.57
CA ARG A 3 -21.83 12.81 -11.11
C ARG A 3 -20.38 12.56 -10.70
N GLN A 4 -19.61 11.79 -11.45
CA GLN A 4 -18.18 11.58 -11.20
C GLN A 4 -17.37 12.87 -11.41
N ARG A 5 -17.65 13.66 -12.47
CA ARG A 5 -17.02 14.97 -12.66
C ARG A 5 -17.36 15.96 -11.54
N GLN A 6 -18.60 15.95 -11.02
CA GLN A 6 -18.96 16.80 -9.88
C GLN A 6 -18.27 16.38 -8.59
N MET A 7 -18.08 15.08 -8.33
CA MET A 7 -17.28 14.62 -7.18
C MET A 7 -15.81 15.06 -7.32
N CYS A 8 -15.18 14.85 -8.47
CA CYS A 8 -13.80 15.29 -8.71
C CYS A 8 -13.61 16.82 -8.66
N ILE A 9 -14.64 17.61 -8.99
CA ILE A 9 -14.61 19.07 -8.89
C ILE A 9 -14.88 19.52 -7.45
N ARG A 10 -15.74 18.84 -6.71
CA ARG A 10 -16.09 19.16 -5.32
C ARG A 10 -14.90 18.99 -4.36
N ASP A 11 -13.99 18.07 -4.68
CA ASP A 11 -12.77 17.83 -3.90
C ASP A 11 -11.66 18.85 -4.15
N ARG A 12 -11.86 19.81 -5.05
CA ARG A 12 -10.87 20.83 -5.42
C ARG A 12 -11.11 22.20 -4.78
N PHE A 13 -11.98 22.30 -3.80
CA PHE A 13 -12.14 23.56 -3.07
C PHE A 13 -10.90 23.85 -2.22
N TRP A 14 -10.30 25.00 -2.44
CA TRP A 14 -9.23 25.55 -1.62
C TRP A 14 -9.72 26.80 -0.88
N PRO A 15 -9.43 26.98 0.42
CA PRO A 15 -8.73 26.01 1.30
C PRO A 15 -9.64 24.84 1.66
N ARG A 16 -9.10 23.60 1.61
CA ARG A 16 -9.83 22.42 2.05
C ARG A 16 -9.95 22.42 3.57
N PRO A 17 -11.11 22.05 4.12
CA PRO A 17 -11.21 21.79 5.56
C PRO A 17 -10.23 20.65 5.91
N LYS A 18 -9.65 20.67 7.12
CA LYS A 18 -8.74 19.61 7.58
C LYS A 18 -9.44 18.25 7.58
N GLY A 19 -8.76 17.22 7.08
CA GLY A 19 -9.28 15.86 7.03
C GLY A 19 -8.26 14.90 6.42
N TYR A 20 -8.54 13.60 6.43
CA TYR A 20 -7.63 12.57 5.93
C TYR A 20 -7.20 12.74 4.46
N TYR A 21 -7.91 13.53 3.67
CA TYR A 21 -7.55 13.84 2.27
C TYR A 21 -6.38 14.84 2.14
N THR A 22 -5.87 15.40 3.22
CA THR A 22 -4.62 16.16 3.24
C THR A 22 -3.41 15.25 3.43
N HIS A 23 -3.62 14.02 3.90
CA HIS A 23 -2.56 13.06 4.18
C HIS A 23 -1.81 12.63 2.91
N ILE A 24 -0.55 12.27 3.07
CA ILE A 24 0.20 11.49 2.09
C ILE A 24 -0.54 10.17 1.91
N THR A 25 -0.98 9.85 0.69
CA THR A 25 -1.91 8.75 0.42
C THR A 25 -1.26 7.69 -0.46
N TYR A 26 -1.03 6.52 0.11
CA TYR A 26 -0.63 5.30 -0.60
C TYR A 26 -1.83 4.42 -0.94
N ASN A 27 -2.95 4.58 -0.23
CA ASN A 27 -4.18 3.82 -0.47
C ASN A 27 -4.56 3.79 -1.95
N ASP A 28 -4.98 2.60 -2.42
CA ASP A 28 -5.36 2.34 -3.82
C ASP A 28 -4.26 2.75 -4.83
N ASN A 29 -3.00 2.65 -4.43
CA ASN A 29 -1.81 2.99 -5.21
C ASN A 29 -1.75 4.45 -5.67
N ALA A 30 -2.44 5.38 -4.99
CA ALA A 30 -2.58 6.77 -5.44
C ALA A 30 -1.23 7.44 -5.69
N MET A 31 -0.29 7.37 -4.73
CA MET A 31 1.06 7.93 -4.89
C MET A 31 1.85 7.20 -6.00
N VAL A 32 1.82 5.87 -6.02
CA VAL A 32 2.54 5.06 -7.01
C VAL A 32 2.08 5.40 -8.42
N ASN A 33 0.77 5.48 -8.66
CA ASN A 33 0.22 5.83 -9.98
C ASN A 33 0.64 7.23 -10.43
N VAL A 34 0.69 8.21 -9.52
CA VAL A 34 1.19 9.56 -9.84
C VAL A 34 2.69 9.51 -10.18
N MET A 35 3.48 8.75 -9.44
CA MET A 35 4.91 8.63 -9.68
C MET A 35 5.20 7.92 -11.01
N GLU A 36 4.45 6.87 -11.36
CA GLU A 36 4.57 6.21 -12.65
C GLU A 36 4.26 7.18 -13.81
N LEU A 37 3.18 7.96 -13.69
CA LEU A 37 2.85 8.99 -14.68
C LEU A 37 3.99 10.04 -14.81
N LEU A 38 4.52 10.52 -13.69
CA LEU A 38 5.65 11.48 -13.72
C LEU A 38 6.87 10.87 -14.41
N ARG A 39 7.15 9.57 -14.17
CA ARG A 39 8.24 8.85 -14.83
C ARG A 39 8.03 8.75 -16.34
N GLU A 40 6.87 8.35 -16.79
CA GLU A 40 6.55 8.27 -18.21
C GLU A 40 6.69 9.62 -18.91
N VAL A 41 6.27 10.70 -18.23
CA VAL A 41 6.41 12.07 -18.77
C VAL A 41 7.88 12.48 -18.89
N TYR A 42 8.71 12.30 -17.86
CA TYR A 42 10.11 12.74 -17.95
C TYR A 42 10.98 11.83 -18.81
N GLU A 43 10.61 10.57 -19.00
CA GLU A 43 11.26 9.63 -19.92
C GLU A 43 10.76 9.79 -21.36
N LYS A 44 9.79 10.68 -21.60
CA LYS A 44 9.14 10.89 -22.90
C LYS A 44 8.61 9.59 -23.53
N LYS A 45 8.06 8.69 -22.69
CA LYS A 45 7.39 7.49 -23.20
C LYS A 45 6.10 7.84 -23.95
N ALA A 46 5.74 7.06 -24.94
CA ALA A 46 4.45 7.22 -25.62
C ALA A 46 3.28 7.21 -24.62
N PRO A 47 2.34 8.18 -24.69
CA PRO A 47 2.17 9.22 -25.70
C PRO A 47 2.78 10.59 -25.32
N TYR A 48 3.81 10.66 -24.45
CA TYR A 48 4.34 11.90 -23.86
C TYR A 48 5.57 12.48 -24.59
N GLU A 49 5.90 12.02 -25.79
CA GLU A 49 7.07 12.43 -26.59
C GLU A 49 7.05 13.94 -26.91
N TYR A 50 5.86 14.50 -27.04
CA TYR A 50 5.64 15.94 -27.35
C TYR A 50 5.83 16.88 -26.15
N VAL A 51 6.01 16.35 -24.93
CA VAL A 51 6.09 17.17 -23.72
C VAL A 51 7.40 17.96 -23.73
N PRO A 52 7.34 19.29 -23.49
CA PRO A 52 8.53 20.14 -23.44
C PRO A 52 9.50 19.73 -22.32
N ASP A 53 10.81 19.90 -22.57
CA ASP A 53 11.87 19.53 -21.62
C ASP A 53 11.72 20.22 -20.25
N SER A 54 11.22 21.44 -20.21
CA SER A 54 10.94 22.16 -18.96
C SER A 54 9.91 21.42 -18.08
N ILE A 55 8.89 20.82 -18.69
CA ILE A 55 7.90 20.00 -17.98
C ILE A 55 8.50 18.65 -17.58
N CYS A 56 9.27 18.01 -18.47
CA CYS A 56 9.99 16.79 -18.16
C CYS A 56 10.92 16.96 -16.94
N ASN A 57 11.66 18.07 -16.87
CA ASN A 57 12.54 18.37 -15.75
C ASN A 57 11.76 18.58 -14.44
N ARG A 58 10.60 19.25 -14.50
CA ARG A 58 9.70 19.39 -13.34
C ARG A 58 9.13 18.04 -12.90
N ALA A 59 8.72 17.19 -13.84
CA ALA A 59 8.21 15.85 -13.56
C ALA A 59 9.29 14.98 -12.87
N ARG A 60 10.53 15.02 -13.37
CA ARG A 60 11.67 14.33 -12.75
C ARG A 60 11.93 14.82 -11.32
N THR A 61 11.92 16.12 -11.11
CA THR A 61 12.09 16.72 -9.78
C THR A 61 10.97 16.26 -8.83
N ALA A 62 9.72 16.25 -9.28
CA ALA A 62 8.58 15.79 -8.49
C ALA A 62 8.68 14.28 -8.19
N PHE A 63 9.08 13.46 -9.17
CA PHE A 63 9.32 12.03 -8.98
C PHE A 63 10.37 11.77 -7.89
N ASN A 64 11.52 12.46 -7.95
CA ASN A 64 12.58 12.29 -6.96
C ASN A 64 12.12 12.69 -5.55
N LYS A 65 11.35 13.77 -5.41
CA LYS A 65 10.72 14.13 -4.13
C LYS A 65 9.72 13.06 -3.64
N GLY A 66 9.02 12.40 -4.56
CA GLY A 66 8.16 11.27 -4.23
C GLY A 66 8.96 10.09 -3.67
N VAL A 67 10.11 9.76 -4.27
CA VAL A 67 11.02 8.72 -3.72
C VAL A 67 11.50 9.11 -2.31
N GLU A 68 11.96 10.35 -2.11
CA GLU A 68 12.35 10.83 -0.77
C GLU A 68 11.21 10.73 0.25
N CYS A 69 9.97 11.05 -0.18
CA CYS A 69 8.79 10.93 0.67
C CYS A 69 8.56 9.47 1.08
N ILE A 70 8.65 8.53 0.14
CA ILE A 70 8.53 7.09 0.40
C ILE A 70 9.59 6.64 1.42
N LEU A 71 10.86 7.00 1.23
CA LEU A 71 11.94 6.62 2.15
C LEU A 71 11.69 7.15 3.57
N LYS A 72 11.25 8.41 3.69
CA LYS A 72 11.00 9.07 4.99
C LYS A 72 9.75 8.54 5.71
N THR A 73 8.79 7.98 5.00
CA THR A 73 7.54 7.45 5.57
C THR A 73 7.59 5.95 5.83
N GLN A 74 8.70 5.26 5.54
CA GLN A 74 8.86 3.86 5.93
C GLN A 74 8.74 3.74 7.45
N VAL A 75 7.77 2.92 7.91
CA VAL A 75 7.46 2.81 9.34
C VAL A 75 8.54 2.00 10.06
N VAL A 76 8.98 2.53 11.18
CA VAL A 76 9.94 1.84 12.06
C VAL A 76 9.17 1.21 13.22
N LEU A 77 9.26 -0.12 13.35
CA LEU A 77 8.67 -0.89 14.42
C LEU A 77 9.78 -1.52 15.27
N ASN A 78 9.80 -1.19 16.56
CA ASN A 78 10.84 -1.68 17.50
C ASN A 78 12.28 -1.48 17.01
N GLY A 79 12.55 -0.31 16.42
CA GLY A 79 13.86 0.05 15.89
C GLY A 79 14.21 -0.55 14.52
N LYS A 80 13.32 -1.33 13.92
CA LYS A 80 13.50 -1.92 12.58
C LYS A 80 12.57 -1.25 11.57
N PRO A 81 13.08 -0.74 10.43
CA PRO A 81 12.23 -0.30 9.33
C PRO A 81 11.43 -1.48 8.78
N THR A 82 10.19 -1.21 8.38
CA THR A 82 9.23 -2.21 7.90
C THR A 82 8.62 -1.81 6.55
N VAL A 83 7.32 -1.63 6.51
CA VAL A 83 6.54 -1.21 5.34
C VAL A 83 5.79 0.10 5.63
N TRP A 84 4.82 0.47 4.84
CA TRP A 84 4.12 1.74 4.94
C TRP A 84 2.70 1.58 5.48
N CYS A 85 2.19 2.63 6.08
CA CYS A 85 0.76 2.78 6.30
C CYS A 85 0.07 3.19 4.99
N ALA A 86 -1.22 2.90 4.86
CA ALA A 86 -2.02 3.35 3.72
C ALA A 86 -2.08 4.88 3.61
N GLN A 87 -1.95 5.58 4.73
CA GLN A 87 -1.85 7.04 4.78
C GLN A 87 -0.91 7.50 5.88
N HIS A 88 -0.23 8.65 5.63
CA HIS A 88 0.65 9.29 6.59
C HIS A 88 0.29 10.77 6.72
N ASP A 89 0.43 11.30 7.93
CA ASP A 89 0.30 12.73 8.19
C ASP A 89 1.35 13.51 7.39
N GLU A 90 0.94 14.56 6.70
CA GLU A 90 1.78 15.32 5.78
C GLU A 90 2.87 16.16 6.48
N HIS A 91 2.77 16.37 7.79
CA HIS A 91 3.72 17.16 8.57
C HIS A 91 4.65 16.27 9.41
N THR A 92 4.08 15.30 10.11
CA THR A 92 4.83 14.43 11.02
C THR A 92 5.37 13.19 10.35
N LEU A 93 4.85 12.83 9.16
CA LEU A 93 5.12 11.62 8.41
C LEU A 93 4.70 10.33 9.14
N ALA A 94 4.03 10.44 10.27
CA ALA A 94 3.56 9.29 11.06
C ALA A 94 2.37 8.60 10.37
N PRO A 95 2.18 7.28 10.59
CA PRO A 95 0.96 6.57 10.18
C PRO A 95 -0.30 7.30 10.64
N ALA A 96 -1.26 7.49 9.76
CA ALA A 96 -2.45 8.29 10.02
C ALA A 96 -3.74 7.51 9.71
N LYS A 97 -4.80 7.86 10.45
CA LYS A 97 -6.15 7.33 10.23
C LYS A 97 -6.78 8.00 9.01
N ALA A 98 -7.50 7.22 8.21
CA ALA A 98 -8.35 7.73 7.14
C ALA A 98 -9.84 7.54 7.47
N ARG A 99 -10.51 6.61 6.79
CA ARG A 99 -11.92 6.28 7.08
C ARG A 99 -12.04 5.59 8.45
N ALA A 100 -13.25 5.45 8.95
CA ALA A 100 -13.50 4.89 10.28
C ALA A 100 -12.75 3.57 10.52
N TYR A 101 -12.74 2.68 9.53
CA TYR A 101 -12.11 1.35 9.57
C TYR A 101 -10.66 1.31 9.04
N GLU A 102 -10.09 2.43 8.63
CA GLU A 102 -8.70 2.56 8.18
C GLU A 102 -7.86 3.20 9.28
N LEU A 103 -7.51 2.38 10.24
CA LEU A 103 -6.71 2.80 11.39
C LEU A 103 -5.22 2.89 11.02
N PRO A 104 -4.42 3.69 11.75
CA PRO A 104 -2.97 3.67 11.61
C PRO A 104 -2.44 2.25 11.74
N SER A 105 -1.67 1.80 10.75
CA SER A 105 -1.25 0.40 10.62
C SER A 105 -0.06 0.25 9.70
N LEU A 106 0.56 -0.91 9.68
CA LEU A 106 1.37 -1.36 8.55
C LEU A 106 0.40 -1.95 7.50
N SER A 107 0.57 -1.60 6.24
CA SER A 107 -0.30 -2.09 5.17
C SER A 107 0.38 -3.14 4.32
N GLY A 108 -0.14 -4.36 4.34
CA GLY A 108 0.34 -5.45 3.49
C GLY A 108 -0.10 -5.33 2.02
N GLN A 109 -1.06 -4.45 1.72
CA GLN A 109 -1.56 -4.26 0.37
C GLN A 109 -0.90 -3.08 -0.35
N GLU A 110 -0.88 -1.91 0.27
CA GLU A 110 -0.34 -0.70 -0.35
C GLU A 110 1.18 -0.72 -0.47
N SER A 111 1.86 -1.48 0.40
CA SER A 111 3.31 -1.58 0.43
C SER A 111 3.91 -2.39 -0.72
N ASP A 112 3.15 -3.29 -1.34
CA ASP A 112 3.64 -4.14 -2.43
C ASP A 112 4.04 -3.32 -3.66
N GLU A 113 3.18 -2.45 -4.15
CA GLU A 113 3.47 -1.60 -5.31
C GLU A 113 4.52 -0.53 -5.00
N ILE A 114 4.61 -0.05 -3.75
CA ILE A 114 5.70 0.85 -3.32
C ILE A 114 7.05 0.14 -3.47
N VAL A 115 7.20 -1.07 -2.95
CA VAL A 115 8.45 -1.85 -3.06
C VAL A 115 8.77 -2.13 -4.52
N ILE A 116 7.76 -2.48 -5.33
CA ILE A 116 7.93 -2.74 -6.76
C ILE A 116 8.39 -1.48 -7.50
N LEU A 117 7.83 -0.31 -7.18
CA LEU A 117 8.27 0.97 -7.72
C LEU A 117 9.74 1.24 -7.38
N LEU A 118 10.14 1.07 -6.10
CA LEU A 118 11.51 1.26 -5.68
C LEU A 118 12.49 0.29 -6.39
N MET A 119 12.12 -0.99 -6.54
CA MET A 119 12.91 -1.97 -7.30
C MET A 119 13.04 -1.63 -8.79
N SER A 120 12.16 -0.81 -9.34
CA SER A 120 12.20 -0.39 -10.73
C SER A 120 13.16 0.76 -11.00
N LEU A 121 13.70 1.39 -9.95
CA LEU A 121 14.63 2.52 -10.09
C LEU A 121 15.96 2.07 -10.70
N PRO A 122 16.49 2.81 -11.70
CA PRO A 122 17.81 2.55 -12.22
C PRO A 122 18.88 3.00 -11.22
N ASN A 123 19.91 2.19 -11.02
CA ASN A 123 21.05 2.50 -10.13
C ASN A 123 20.60 2.99 -8.73
N PRO A 124 19.85 2.18 -7.96
CA PRO A 124 19.31 2.59 -6.69
C PRO A 124 20.44 2.95 -5.70
N SER A 125 20.24 4.02 -4.93
CA SER A 125 21.17 4.38 -3.84
C SER A 125 21.13 3.32 -2.74
N GLN A 126 22.15 3.32 -1.87
CA GLN A 126 22.19 2.39 -0.73
C GLN A 126 20.99 2.56 0.20
N GLU A 127 20.47 3.79 0.34
CA GLU A 127 19.27 4.05 1.13
C GLU A 127 18.03 3.39 0.53
N VAL A 128 17.87 3.44 -0.80
CA VAL A 128 16.79 2.74 -1.52
C VAL A 128 16.95 1.22 -1.39
N ILE A 129 18.17 0.69 -1.51
CA ILE A 129 18.46 -0.73 -1.34
C ILE A 129 18.05 -1.18 0.06
N ASN A 130 18.49 -0.49 1.09
CA ASN A 130 18.17 -0.80 2.49
C ASN A 130 16.64 -0.74 2.73
N CYS A 131 15.97 0.25 2.17
CA CYS A 131 14.52 0.40 2.28
C CYS A 131 13.79 -0.80 1.66
N ILE A 132 14.21 -1.25 0.47
CA ILE A 132 13.65 -2.43 -0.20
C ILE A 132 13.89 -3.69 0.65
N GLU A 133 15.12 -3.89 1.14
CA GLU A 133 15.49 -5.08 1.91
C GLU A 133 14.69 -5.19 3.21
N ASN A 134 14.53 -4.08 3.93
CA ASN A 134 13.72 -4.03 5.14
C ASN A 134 12.24 -4.36 4.86
N ALA A 135 11.68 -3.80 3.79
CA ALA A 135 10.30 -4.08 3.42
C ALA A 135 10.12 -5.55 2.99
N VAL A 136 11.06 -6.10 2.22
CA VAL A 136 11.03 -7.52 1.81
C VAL A 136 11.17 -8.45 3.02
N GLU A 137 12.02 -8.12 3.99
CA GLU A 137 12.12 -8.88 5.23
C GLU A 137 10.80 -8.88 6.00
N TRP A 138 10.11 -7.73 6.05
CA TRP A 138 8.78 -7.67 6.62
C TRP A 138 7.79 -8.58 5.86
N PHE A 139 7.79 -8.58 4.52
CA PHE A 139 6.94 -9.49 3.74
C PHE A 139 7.24 -10.97 4.01
N LYS A 140 8.52 -11.34 4.23
CA LYS A 140 8.90 -12.71 4.57
C LYS A 140 8.40 -13.15 5.94
N THR A 141 8.48 -12.26 6.92
CA THR A 141 8.17 -12.57 8.34
C THR A 141 6.70 -12.38 8.70
N SER A 142 5.96 -11.56 7.95
CA SER A 142 4.56 -11.22 8.23
C SER A 142 3.54 -12.02 7.39
N LYS A 143 3.99 -13.01 6.63
CA LYS A 143 3.11 -13.90 5.88
C LYS A 143 2.26 -14.75 6.82
N ILE A 144 1.03 -15.00 6.40
CA ILE A 144 0.07 -15.85 7.11
C ILE A 144 -0.04 -17.17 6.33
N GLU A 145 0.37 -18.25 6.94
CA GLU A 145 0.38 -19.58 6.34
C GLU A 145 -0.68 -20.48 6.98
N GLY A 146 -1.03 -21.56 6.31
CA GLY A 146 -1.91 -22.58 6.85
C GLY A 146 -3.40 -22.26 6.84
N ILE A 147 -3.83 -21.20 6.14
CA ILE A 147 -5.24 -20.83 6.01
C ILE A 147 -5.61 -20.41 4.59
N LYS A 148 -6.91 -20.58 4.26
CA LYS A 148 -7.51 -20.11 3.01
C LYS A 148 -8.91 -19.54 3.22
N LYS A 149 -9.38 -18.75 2.26
CA LYS A 149 -10.79 -18.35 2.20
C LYS A 149 -11.66 -19.50 1.72
N GLU A 150 -12.70 -19.81 2.47
CA GLU A 150 -13.79 -20.71 2.09
C GLU A 150 -15.07 -19.89 1.93
N PHE A 151 -15.66 -19.91 0.74
CA PHE A 151 -16.90 -19.19 0.45
C PHE A 151 -18.10 -20.05 0.75
N PHE A 152 -19.15 -19.46 1.32
CA PHE A 152 -20.43 -20.10 1.60
C PHE A 152 -21.58 -19.10 1.42
N THR A 153 -22.81 -19.60 1.46
CA THR A 153 -24.01 -18.77 1.53
C THR A 153 -24.47 -18.73 2.97
N ASN A 154 -24.62 -17.55 3.55
CA ASN A 154 -25.09 -17.38 4.91
C ASN A 154 -26.61 -17.57 5.04
N ASP A 155 -27.14 -17.53 6.27
CA ASP A 155 -28.56 -17.74 6.57
C ASP A 155 -29.49 -16.68 5.93
N GLU A 156 -28.94 -15.55 5.54
CA GLU A 156 -29.66 -14.51 4.79
C GLU A 156 -29.62 -14.71 3.26
N GLY A 157 -29.05 -15.82 2.78
CA GLY A 157 -28.89 -16.11 1.36
C GLY A 157 -27.80 -15.29 0.67
N LYS A 158 -26.92 -14.62 1.42
CA LYS A 158 -25.84 -13.79 0.89
C LYS A 158 -24.53 -14.57 0.84
N LYS A 159 -23.73 -14.30 -0.21
CA LYS A 159 -22.37 -14.84 -0.31
C LYS A 159 -21.50 -14.27 0.82
N ASP A 160 -20.82 -15.14 1.54
CA ASP A 160 -19.91 -14.79 2.62
C ASP A 160 -18.67 -15.69 2.57
N TYR A 161 -17.66 -15.43 3.40
CA TYR A 161 -16.50 -16.29 3.54
C TYR A 161 -16.02 -16.37 4.99
N ARG A 162 -15.31 -17.45 5.27
CA ARG A 162 -14.57 -17.65 6.50
C ARG A 162 -13.14 -18.11 6.19
N MET A 163 -12.26 -17.98 7.15
CA MET A 163 -10.92 -18.53 7.05
C MET A 163 -10.92 -19.94 7.62
N VAL A 164 -10.40 -20.91 6.86
CA VAL A 164 -10.30 -22.32 7.26
C VAL A 164 -8.86 -22.81 7.16
N PRO A 165 -8.46 -23.81 7.97
CA PRO A 165 -7.15 -24.43 7.86
C PRO A 165 -6.88 -24.99 6.46
N CYS A 166 -5.65 -24.91 6.00
CA CYS A 166 -5.21 -25.42 4.70
C CYS A 166 -3.70 -25.67 4.69
N THR A 167 -3.29 -26.92 4.54
CA THR A 167 -1.88 -27.34 4.67
C THR A 167 -1.02 -26.87 3.49
N ASP A 168 -1.53 -26.89 2.27
CA ASP A 168 -0.77 -26.66 1.03
C ASP A 168 -1.21 -25.39 0.27
N CYS A 169 -1.73 -24.40 0.99
CA CYS A 169 -2.16 -23.15 0.38
C CYS A 169 -1.01 -22.14 0.32
N PRO A 170 -1.01 -21.29 -0.72
CA PRO A 170 -0.07 -20.18 -0.77
C PRO A 170 -0.28 -19.25 0.43
N PRO A 171 0.77 -18.59 0.93
CA PRO A 171 0.67 -17.66 2.02
C PRO A 171 -0.17 -16.44 1.62
N LEU A 172 -0.81 -15.85 2.62
CA LEU A 172 -1.58 -14.62 2.52
C LEU A 172 -0.92 -13.52 3.35
N TRP A 173 -1.29 -12.29 3.05
CA TRP A 173 -1.01 -11.12 3.90
C TRP A 173 -2.33 -10.46 4.24
N ALA A 174 -2.45 -10.00 5.48
CA ALA A 174 -3.56 -9.15 5.87
C ALA A 174 -3.36 -7.75 5.30
N ARG A 175 -4.44 -7.02 5.08
CA ARG A 175 -4.35 -5.62 4.65
C ARG A 175 -3.72 -4.74 5.72
N PHE A 176 -4.06 -4.96 7.00
CA PHE A 176 -3.58 -4.17 8.12
C PHE A 176 -2.92 -5.01 9.20
N TYR A 177 -1.81 -4.49 9.73
CA TYR A 177 -1.10 -5.02 10.89
C TYR A 177 -0.91 -3.90 11.92
N THR A 178 -0.93 -4.27 13.19
CA THR A 178 -0.74 -3.34 14.30
C THR A 178 0.65 -2.70 14.28
N LEU A 179 0.74 -1.47 14.78
CA LEU A 179 2.01 -0.76 14.93
C LEU A 179 2.75 -1.16 16.22
N GLU A 180 2.10 -1.91 17.10
CA GLU A 180 2.64 -2.35 18.37
C GLU A 180 3.45 -3.65 18.24
N ASP A 181 2.85 -4.66 17.62
CA ASP A 181 3.38 -6.03 17.61
C ASP A 181 3.28 -6.73 16.24
N ASN A 182 2.98 -5.97 15.17
CA ASN A 182 2.86 -6.51 13.80
C ASN A 182 1.82 -7.65 13.67
N ARG A 183 0.75 -7.58 14.45
CA ARG A 183 -0.34 -8.56 14.41
C ARG A 183 -1.39 -8.17 13.37
N PRO A 184 -1.84 -9.09 12.50
CA PRO A 184 -2.97 -8.86 11.60
C PRO A 184 -4.20 -8.41 12.38
N PHE A 185 -4.92 -7.38 11.88
CA PHE A 185 -6.19 -6.98 12.45
C PHE A 185 -7.20 -6.56 11.38
N PHE A 186 -8.46 -6.55 11.78
CA PHE A 186 -9.62 -6.17 10.99
C PHE A 186 -10.36 -5.05 11.72
N SER A 187 -11.15 -4.28 11.00
CA SER A 187 -11.88 -3.18 11.61
C SER A 187 -13.19 -2.94 10.87
N ASP A 188 -14.24 -2.64 11.62
CA ASP A 188 -15.53 -2.24 11.08
C ASP A 188 -15.69 -0.72 11.18
N ARG A 189 -16.89 -0.21 10.89
CA ARG A 189 -17.25 1.22 10.94
C ARG A 189 -17.18 1.80 12.36
N ASP A 190 -17.13 0.95 13.38
CA ASP A 190 -16.88 1.32 14.77
C ASP A 190 -15.45 1.81 15.04
N GLY A 191 -14.52 1.50 14.12
CA GLY A 191 -13.12 1.88 14.25
C GLY A 191 -12.38 1.14 15.36
N VAL A 192 -12.85 -0.05 15.74
CA VAL A 192 -12.22 -0.89 16.75
C VAL A 192 -11.40 -1.99 16.08
N LYS A 193 -10.14 -2.19 16.54
CA LYS A 193 -9.30 -3.32 16.09
C LYS A 193 -9.91 -4.64 16.55
N LYS A 194 -10.08 -5.58 15.62
CA LYS A 194 -10.54 -6.96 15.85
C LYS A 194 -9.52 -7.92 15.27
N PHE A 195 -9.35 -9.07 15.87
CA PHE A 195 -8.26 -9.99 15.53
C PHE A 195 -8.73 -11.27 14.85
N ASP A 196 -10.04 -11.40 14.68
CA ASP A 196 -10.66 -12.42 13.84
C ASP A 196 -11.58 -11.74 12.81
N ILE A 197 -11.51 -12.18 11.55
CA ILE A 197 -12.33 -11.63 10.46
C ILE A 197 -13.83 -11.89 10.68
N SER A 198 -14.19 -12.89 11.46
CA SER A 198 -15.59 -13.18 11.81
C SER A 198 -16.23 -12.13 12.71
N GLU A 199 -15.41 -11.34 13.43
CA GLU A 199 -15.89 -10.32 14.36
C GLU A 199 -16.36 -9.03 13.65
N ILE A 200 -16.08 -8.87 12.35
CA ILE A 200 -16.58 -7.72 11.58
C ILE A 200 -17.84 -8.08 10.80
N GLY A 201 -18.70 -7.08 10.58
CA GLY A 201 -19.97 -7.27 9.90
C GLY A 201 -19.83 -7.75 8.46
N HIS A 202 -20.85 -8.45 7.96
CA HIS A 202 -20.90 -9.05 6.63
C HIS A 202 -20.56 -8.02 5.52
N GLU A 203 -21.15 -6.82 5.57
CA GLU A 203 -20.89 -5.76 4.56
C GLU A 203 -19.41 -5.41 4.50
N ARG A 204 -18.76 -5.23 5.66
CA ARG A 204 -17.36 -4.85 5.72
C ARG A 204 -16.44 -6.03 5.39
N ARG A 205 -16.77 -7.23 5.85
CA ARG A 205 -16.01 -8.46 5.55
C ARG A 205 -15.95 -8.73 4.05
N ASN A 206 -17.06 -8.59 3.34
CA ASN A 206 -17.13 -8.89 1.91
C ASN A 206 -16.87 -7.69 1.00
N GLY A 207 -17.09 -6.47 1.48
CA GLY A 207 -16.90 -5.24 0.69
C GLY A 207 -15.48 -4.66 0.76
N TYR A 208 -14.51 -5.38 1.33
CA TYR A 208 -13.14 -4.90 1.49
C TYR A 208 -12.12 -6.03 1.34
N SER A 209 -10.96 -5.74 0.75
CA SER A 209 -9.90 -6.73 0.56
C SER A 209 -9.05 -6.87 1.82
N TRP A 210 -9.44 -7.77 2.74
CA TRP A 210 -8.75 -7.98 4.01
C TRP A 210 -7.52 -8.88 3.91
N TYR A 211 -7.52 -9.81 2.95
CA TYR A 211 -6.41 -10.72 2.68
C TYR A 211 -6.10 -10.74 1.21
N ASN A 212 -4.83 -10.73 0.88
CA ASN A 212 -4.32 -10.88 -0.49
C ASN A 212 -3.09 -11.80 -0.53
N SER A 213 -2.59 -12.07 -1.73
CA SER A 213 -1.36 -12.85 -1.98
C SER A 213 -0.27 -12.01 -2.67
N ASP A 214 -0.40 -10.68 -2.68
CA ASP A 214 0.45 -9.78 -3.47
C ASP A 214 1.90 -9.76 -2.98
N GLY A 215 2.13 -10.10 -1.70
CA GLY A 215 3.46 -10.34 -1.16
C GLY A 215 4.27 -11.38 -1.92
N LEU A 216 3.63 -12.39 -2.55
CA LEU A 216 4.32 -13.34 -3.42
C LEU A 216 4.95 -12.66 -4.65
N LYS A 217 4.25 -11.68 -5.22
CA LYS A 217 4.76 -10.87 -6.34
C LYS A 217 5.99 -10.08 -5.93
N VAL A 218 5.97 -9.49 -4.73
CA VAL A 218 7.11 -8.76 -4.15
C VAL A 218 8.31 -9.68 -4.01
N LEU A 219 8.15 -10.82 -3.34
CA LEU A 219 9.23 -11.78 -3.09
C LEU A 219 9.83 -12.32 -4.39
N LYS A 220 8.99 -12.66 -5.38
CA LYS A 220 9.46 -13.11 -6.70
C LYS A 220 10.25 -12.02 -7.44
N LYS A 221 9.74 -10.78 -7.44
CA LYS A 221 10.42 -9.64 -8.08
C LYS A 221 11.72 -9.27 -7.37
N TYR A 222 11.78 -9.40 -6.06
CA TYR A 222 13.00 -9.16 -5.29
C TYR A 222 14.13 -10.10 -5.68
N GLU A 223 13.88 -11.39 -5.84
CA GLU A 223 14.92 -12.33 -6.30
C GLU A 223 15.47 -11.99 -7.70
N GLN A 224 14.62 -11.52 -8.59
CA GLN A 224 15.03 -11.04 -9.91
C GLN A 224 15.85 -9.74 -9.81
N TRP A 225 15.42 -8.83 -8.96
CA TRP A 225 16.06 -7.53 -8.73
C TRP A 225 17.45 -7.69 -8.10
N LYS A 226 17.62 -8.58 -7.12
CA LYS A 226 18.94 -8.93 -6.54
C LYS A 226 19.90 -9.40 -7.61
N LYS A 227 19.49 -10.35 -8.43
CA LYS A 227 20.34 -10.88 -9.53
C LYS A 227 20.75 -9.78 -10.49
N LYS A 228 19.83 -8.91 -10.90
CA LYS A 228 20.08 -7.80 -11.83
C LYS A 228 21.08 -6.79 -11.28
N ASN A 229 20.97 -6.44 -9.99
CA ASN A 229 21.80 -5.41 -9.35
C ASN A 229 23.05 -5.96 -8.66
N LYS A 230 23.32 -7.28 -8.76
CA LYS A 230 24.46 -7.97 -8.11
C LYS A 230 24.54 -7.73 -6.60
N ILE A 231 23.40 -7.64 -5.93
CA ILE A 231 23.28 -7.48 -4.49
C ILE A 231 23.40 -8.88 -3.87
N GLN A 232 24.31 -9.02 -2.91
CA GLN A 232 24.57 -10.29 -2.19
C GLN A 232 23.51 -10.58 -1.13
#